data_6c6f162232e424d583a29be669aef678
#
_entry.id   6c6f162232e424d583a29be669aef678
#
_cell.length_a   1.000
_cell.length_b   1.000
_cell.length_c   1.000
_cell.angle_alpha   90.00
_cell.angle_beta   90.00
_cell.angle_gamma   90.00
#
_symmetry.space_group_name_H-M   'P 1'
#
loop_
_entity.id
_entity.type
_entity.pdbx_description
1 polymer ?
#
loop_
_entity_poly.entity_id
_entity_poly.type
_entity_poly.pdbx_seq_one_letter_code
_entity_poly.pdbx_strand_id
1 'polypeptide(L)'
;MKILDLQNEFRELVAQLRREIEAASAMGQFDAHKVSENLMCGLLRELCGWSALRNLNAEQANFPGIDLADDTHRVAAQVTATADIGKVKYTLEQFVGHDLHKRYDRLIVYVLTAKQGSYSQSAIESACAGKHQFSASTDIWDYKELCSKAA
;
A
#
# COMPACT_ATOMS: atom_id res chain seq x y z
N MET A 1 -10.85 10.71 -24.61
CA MET A 1 -9.93 9.59 -24.60
C MET A 1 -9.83 9.04 -23.20
N LYS A 2 -10.16 7.80 -23.03
CA LYS A 2 -10.21 7.16 -21.71
C LYS A 2 -8.89 7.18 -20.98
N ILE A 3 -7.78 6.94 -21.67
CA ILE A 3 -6.45 6.90 -21.05
C ILE A 3 -6.07 8.28 -20.50
N LEU A 4 -6.28 9.34 -21.28
CA LEU A 4 -5.96 10.69 -20.85
C LEU A 4 -6.85 11.13 -19.68
N ASP A 5 -8.13 10.77 -19.72
CA ASP A 5 -9.08 11.06 -18.65
C ASP A 5 -8.70 10.34 -17.35
N LEU A 6 -8.29 9.07 -17.44
CA LEU A 6 -7.81 8.31 -16.29
C LEU A 6 -6.53 8.89 -15.69
N GLN A 7 -5.60 9.35 -16.53
CA GLN A 7 -4.38 10.01 -16.06
C GLN A 7 -4.69 11.31 -15.33
N ASN A 8 -5.61 12.11 -15.86
CA ASN A 8 -6.03 13.36 -15.24
C ASN A 8 -6.74 13.10 -13.91
N GLU A 9 -7.64 12.13 -13.88
CA GLU A 9 -8.33 11.71 -12.67
C GLU A 9 -7.34 11.23 -11.61
N PHE A 10 -6.35 10.44 -12.00
CA PHE A 10 -5.28 9.98 -11.10
C PHE A 10 -4.50 11.16 -10.53
N ARG A 11 -4.11 12.13 -11.36
CA ARG A 11 -3.41 13.34 -10.89
C ARG A 11 -4.23 14.14 -9.90
N GLU A 12 -5.53 14.27 -10.14
CA GLU A 12 -6.43 14.96 -9.22
C GLU A 12 -6.53 14.24 -7.88
N LEU A 13 -6.63 12.92 -7.91
CA LEU A 13 -6.69 12.10 -6.69
C LEU A 13 -5.39 12.20 -5.88
N VAL A 14 -4.24 12.16 -6.54
CA VAL A 14 -2.94 12.33 -5.86
C VAL A 14 -2.82 13.74 -5.27
N ALA A 15 -3.25 14.76 -5.99
CA ALA A 15 -3.24 16.14 -5.50
C ALA A 15 -4.19 16.31 -4.30
N GLN A 16 -5.37 15.70 -4.36
CA GLN A 16 -6.32 15.70 -3.26
C GLN A 16 -5.73 15.01 -2.02
N LEU A 17 -5.12 13.85 -2.20
CA LEU A 17 -4.46 13.12 -1.13
C LEU A 17 -3.39 13.98 -0.44
N ARG A 18 -2.55 14.64 -1.23
CA ARG A 18 -1.53 15.53 -0.69
C ARG A 18 -2.15 16.67 0.13
N ARG A 19 -3.17 17.34 -0.41
CA ARG A 19 -3.85 18.43 0.28
C ARG A 19 -4.45 17.99 1.61
N GLU A 20 -5.07 16.82 1.63
CA GLU A 20 -5.69 16.28 2.85
C GLU A 20 -4.66 15.92 3.91
N ILE A 21 -3.53 15.34 3.50
CA ILE A 21 -2.43 15.03 4.42
C ILE A 21 -1.84 16.32 5.00
N GLU A 22 -1.59 17.33 4.17
CA GLU A 22 -1.05 18.61 4.60
C GLU A 22 -2.02 19.34 5.55
N ALA A 23 -3.30 19.34 5.22
CA ALA A 23 -4.32 19.96 6.06
C ALA A 23 -4.45 19.25 7.41
N ALA A 24 -4.47 17.94 7.43
CA ALA A 24 -4.54 17.16 8.66
C ALA A 24 -3.33 17.39 9.55
N SER A 25 -2.13 17.46 8.97
CA SER A 25 -0.89 17.76 9.70
C SER A 25 -0.91 19.17 10.28
N ALA A 26 -1.36 20.18 9.51
CA ALA A 26 -1.45 21.56 9.95
C ALA A 26 -2.44 21.76 11.10
N MET A 27 -3.49 20.96 11.13
CA MET A 27 -4.51 20.99 12.20
C MET A 27 -4.15 20.13 13.41
N GLY A 28 -3.00 19.47 13.40
CA GLY A 28 -2.59 18.55 14.46
C GLY A 28 -3.42 17.28 14.51
N GLN A 29 -4.13 16.97 13.44
CA GLN A 29 -4.93 15.75 13.36
C GLN A 29 -4.08 14.61 12.86
N PHE A 30 -4.08 13.51 13.60
CA PHE A 30 -3.30 12.32 13.26
C PHE A 30 -4.01 11.36 12.30
N ASP A 31 -5.16 11.76 11.77
CA ASP A 31 -5.95 10.93 10.85
C ASP A 31 -5.46 10.99 9.40
N ALA A 32 -4.31 11.63 9.11
CA ALA A 32 -3.70 11.66 7.79
C ALA A 32 -3.46 10.24 7.24
N HIS A 33 -3.06 9.31 8.09
CA HIS A 33 -2.89 7.91 7.70
C HIS A 33 -4.22 7.26 7.28
N LYS A 34 -5.27 7.52 8.04
CA LYS A 34 -6.61 7.00 7.76
C LYS A 34 -7.15 7.50 6.43
N VAL A 35 -6.97 8.79 6.16
CA VAL A 35 -7.36 9.41 4.89
C VAL A 35 -6.59 8.78 3.74
N SER A 36 -5.27 8.62 3.90
CA SER A 36 -4.41 7.99 2.89
C SER A 36 -4.83 6.55 2.60
N GLU A 37 -5.12 5.77 3.62
CA GLU A 37 -5.57 4.40 3.48
C GLU A 37 -6.89 4.32 2.72
N ASN A 38 -7.85 5.16 3.04
CA ASN A 38 -9.16 5.18 2.37
C ASN A 38 -9.04 5.58 0.90
N LEU A 39 -8.24 6.58 0.59
CA LEU A 39 -8.01 7.01 -0.78
C LEU A 39 -7.27 5.94 -1.59
N MET A 40 -6.26 5.33 -1.01
CA MET A 40 -5.53 4.23 -1.66
C MET A 40 -6.42 3.02 -1.87
N CYS A 41 -7.31 2.73 -0.93
CA CYS A 41 -8.27 1.65 -1.07
C CYS A 41 -9.14 1.87 -2.32
N GLY A 42 -9.68 3.06 -2.51
CA GLY A 42 -10.47 3.41 -3.69
C GLY A 42 -9.68 3.30 -4.98
N LEU A 43 -8.45 3.85 -5.00
CA LEU A 43 -7.57 3.79 -6.18
C LEU A 43 -7.23 2.36 -6.59
N LEU A 44 -6.86 1.53 -5.63
CA LEU A 44 -6.46 0.15 -5.90
C LEU A 44 -7.66 -0.70 -6.36
N ARG A 45 -8.86 -0.44 -5.83
CA ARG A 45 -10.09 -1.08 -6.35
C ARG A 45 -10.27 -0.79 -7.83
N GLU A 46 -10.15 0.47 -8.20
CA GLU A 46 -10.37 0.93 -9.58
C GLU A 46 -9.27 0.41 -10.52
N LEU A 47 -8.01 0.60 -10.15
CA LEU A 47 -6.89 0.37 -11.06
C LEU A 47 -6.46 -1.10 -11.13
N CYS A 48 -6.64 -1.85 -10.05
CA CYS A 48 -6.20 -3.24 -9.99
C CYS A 48 -7.35 -4.25 -10.10
N GLY A 49 -8.59 -3.77 -10.08
CA GLY A 49 -9.75 -4.64 -10.10
C GLY A 49 -9.96 -5.43 -8.81
N TRP A 50 -9.36 -5.01 -7.71
CA TRP A 50 -9.55 -5.65 -6.40
C TRP A 50 -10.82 -5.12 -5.74
N SER A 51 -11.96 -5.57 -6.27
CA SER A 51 -13.28 -5.01 -5.94
C SER A 51 -13.71 -5.22 -4.49
N ALA A 52 -13.14 -6.22 -3.82
CA ALA A 52 -13.43 -6.52 -2.42
C ALA A 52 -12.40 -5.94 -1.44
N LEU A 53 -11.50 -5.07 -1.91
CA LEU A 53 -10.50 -4.43 -1.06
C LEU A 53 -11.18 -3.52 -0.04
N ARG A 54 -10.79 -3.66 1.22
CA ARG A 54 -11.36 -2.90 2.33
C ARG A 54 -10.28 -2.40 3.28
N ASN A 55 -10.59 -1.37 4.03
CA ASN A 55 -9.71 -0.82 5.06
C ASN A 55 -9.88 -1.62 6.35
N LEU A 56 -8.86 -2.39 6.73
CA LEU A 56 -8.87 -3.23 7.93
C LEU A 56 -8.84 -2.42 9.22
N ASN A 57 -8.23 -1.24 9.19
CA ASN A 57 -8.15 -0.37 10.36
C ASN A 57 -9.50 0.28 10.70
N ALA A 58 -10.45 0.29 9.76
CA ALA A 58 -11.83 0.68 10.02
C ALA A 58 -12.59 -0.40 10.79
N GLU A 59 -12.21 -1.68 10.64
CA GLU A 59 -12.82 -2.82 11.34
C GLU A 59 -12.16 -3.04 12.70
N GLN A 60 -10.82 -2.95 12.75
CA GLN A 60 -10.01 -3.14 13.95
C GLN A 60 -8.89 -2.12 13.96
N ALA A 61 -8.90 -1.19 14.90
CA ALA A 61 -7.86 -0.18 15.02
C ALA A 61 -6.48 -0.83 15.18
N ASN A 62 -5.50 -0.30 14.45
CA ASN A 62 -4.12 -0.80 14.45
C ASN A 62 -4.00 -2.27 14.05
N PHE A 63 -4.71 -2.66 13.00
CA PHE A 63 -4.59 -4.03 12.47
C PHE A 63 -3.12 -4.35 12.16
N PRO A 64 -2.60 -5.49 12.64
CA PRO A 64 -1.16 -5.75 12.53
C PRO A 64 -0.74 -6.10 11.10
N GLY A 65 0.34 -5.45 10.65
CA GLY A 65 1.08 -5.83 9.46
C GLY A 65 0.49 -5.45 8.11
N ILE A 66 -0.78 -5.05 8.03
CA ILE A 66 -1.42 -4.62 6.79
C ILE A 66 -2.54 -3.62 7.06
N ASP A 67 -2.82 -2.76 6.09
CA ASP A 67 -3.88 -1.75 6.19
C ASP A 67 -5.10 -2.10 5.36
N LEU A 68 -4.90 -2.72 4.21
CA LEU A 68 -5.95 -3.04 3.24
C LEU A 68 -5.88 -4.53 2.89
N ALA A 69 -7.03 -5.14 2.64
CA ALA A 69 -7.06 -6.53 2.18
C ALA A 69 -8.31 -6.83 1.35
N ASP A 70 -8.13 -7.71 0.37
CA ASP A 70 -9.19 -8.29 -0.45
C ASP A 70 -9.12 -9.81 -0.27
N ASP A 71 -10.11 -10.37 0.44
CA ASP A 71 -10.13 -11.79 0.75
C ASP A 71 -10.50 -12.64 -0.47
N THR A 72 -11.17 -12.05 -1.45
CA THR A 72 -11.55 -12.74 -2.69
C THR A 72 -10.32 -12.93 -3.58
N HIS A 73 -9.55 -11.87 -3.80
CA HIS A 73 -8.34 -11.90 -4.62
C HIS A 73 -7.10 -12.33 -3.84
N ARG A 74 -7.22 -12.50 -2.52
CA ARG A 74 -6.15 -12.90 -1.61
C ARG A 74 -4.93 -11.98 -1.71
N VAL A 75 -5.19 -10.67 -1.71
CA VAL A 75 -4.16 -9.64 -1.75
C VAL A 75 -4.30 -8.70 -0.55
N ALA A 76 -3.17 -8.29 0.01
CA ALA A 76 -3.11 -7.34 1.10
C ALA A 76 -2.16 -6.20 0.73
N ALA A 77 -2.34 -5.05 1.38
CA ALA A 77 -1.47 -3.90 1.17
C ALA A 77 -1.18 -3.18 2.48
N GLN A 78 0.06 -2.71 2.60
CA GLN A 78 0.49 -1.77 3.61
C GLN A 78 0.72 -0.43 2.94
N VAL A 79 0.11 0.62 3.46
CA VAL A 79 0.26 1.99 2.96
C VAL A 79 1.17 2.76 3.90
N THR A 80 2.26 3.34 3.39
CA THR A 80 3.25 4.01 4.23
C THR A 80 3.87 5.22 3.53
N ALA A 81 4.22 6.23 4.31
CA ALA A 81 5.03 7.35 3.82
C ALA A 81 6.54 7.06 3.92
N THR A 82 6.92 5.97 4.58
CA THR A 82 8.33 5.59 4.84
C THR A 82 8.80 4.58 3.81
N ALA A 83 9.81 4.96 3.02
CA ALA A 83 10.29 4.17 1.88
C ALA A 83 11.45 3.23 2.23
N ASP A 84 12.04 3.30 3.42
CA ASP A 84 13.27 2.58 3.73
C ASP A 84 13.06 1.08 3.97
N ILE A 85 14.16 0.33 3.91
CA ILE A 85 14.16 -1.12 4.09
C ILE A 85 13.68 -1.53 5.48
N GLY A 86 13.91 -0.70 6.50
CA GLY A 86 13.47 -0.98 7.87
C GLY A 86 11.96 -1.11 7.95
N LYS A 87 11.22 -0.25 7.25
CA LYS A 87 9.75 -0.32 7.21
C LYS A 87 9.27 -1.55 6.45
N VAL A 88 9.91 -1.87 5.33
CA VAL A 88 9.58 -3.07 4.53
C VAL A 88 9.81 -4.33 5.35
N LYS A 89 10.95 -4.44 6.01
CA LYS A 89 11.28 -5.58 6.89
C LYS A 89 10.25 -5.74 8.00
N TYR A 90 9.96 -4.66 8.71
CA TYR A 90 9.00 -4.68 9.82
C TYR A 90 7.62 -5.14 9.33
N THR A 91 7.17 -4.63 8.19
CA THR A 91 5.89 -5.02 7.60
C THR A 91 5.86 -6.52 7.29
N LEU A 92 6.92 -7.04 6.67
CA LEU A 92 7.03 -8.46 6.35
C LEU A 92 7.08 -9.34 7.61
N GLU A 93 7.84 -8.94 8.62
CA GLU A 93 7.91 -9.65 9.89
C GLU A 93 6.55 -9.72 10.57
N GLN A 94 5.80 -8.64 10.58
CA GLN A 94 4.43 -8.61 11.11
C GLN A 94 3.49 -9.49 10.28
N PHE A 95 3.61 -9.43 8.95
CA PHE A 95 2.78 -10.20 8.04
C PHE A 95 2.93 -11.71 8.27
N VAL A 96 4.15 -12.21 8.32
CA VAL A 96 4.40 -13.63 8.58
C VAL A 96 4.18 -14.00 10.05
N GLY A 97 4.51 -13.10 10.98
CA GLY A 97 4.35 -13.32 12.40
C GLY A 97 2.89 -13.48 12.85
N HIS A 98 1.97 -12.83 12.16
CA HIS A 98 0.53 -12.95 12.41
C HIS A 98 -0.15 -13.94 11.46
N ASP A 99 0.61 -14.79 10.79
CA ASP A 99 0.11 -15.81 9.85
C ASP A 99 -0.74 -15.24 8.70
N LEU A 100 -0.55 -13.99 8.35
CA LEU A 100 -1.31 -13.34 7.26
C LEU A 100 -0.95 -13.92 5.89
N HIS A 101 0.27 -14.46 5.74
CA HIS A 101 0.70 -15.16 4.53
C HIS A 101 -0.15 -16.40 4.22
N LYS A 102 -0.87 -16.93 5.20
CA LYS A 102 -1.80 -18.05 5.01
C LYS A 102 -3.14 -17.60 4.44
N ARG A 103 -3.50 -16.32 4.65
CA ARG A 103 -4.75 -15.72 4.17
C ARG A 103 -4.59 -15.00 2.85
N TYR A 104 -3.42 -14.40 2.62
CA TYR A 104 -3.16 -13.57 1.45
C TYR A 104 -1.93 -14.08 0.71
N ASP A 105 -2.08 -14.31 -0.59
CA ASP A 105 -1.01 -14.82 -1.42
C ASP A 105 -0.02 -13.73 -1.81
N ARG A 106 -0.47 -12.48 -1.83
CA ARG A 106 0.33 -11.33 -2.23
C ARG A 106 0.22 -10.20 -1.21
N LEU A 107 1.35 -9.60 -0.89
CA LEU A 107 1.44 -8.37 -0.11
C LEU A 107 2.08 -7.28 -0.96
N ILE A 108 1.43 -6.12 -1.03
CA ILE A 108 1.96 -4.92 -1.67
C ILE A 108 2.32 -3.91 -0.58
N VAL A 109 3.52 -3.38 -0.63
CA VAL A 109 3.90 -2.22 0.18
C VAL A 109 3.81 -0.98 -0.71
N TYR A 110 2.82 -0.15 -0.45
CA TYR A 110 2.62 1.08 -1.22
C TYR A 110 3.23 2.27 -0.49
N VAL A 111 4.20 2.90 -1.14
CA VAL A 111 4.91 4.06 -0.61
C VAL A 111 4.26 5.33 -1.14
N LEU A 112 3.69 6.13 -0.25
CA LEU A 112 2.97 7.36 -0.60
C LEU A 112 3.88 8.45 -1.18
N THR A 113 5.16 8.40 -0.85
CA THR A 113 6.17 9.34 -1.35
C THR A 113 6.79 8.78 -2.63
N ALA A 114 8.01 8.30 -2.56
CA ALA A 114 8.68 7.61 -3.67
C ALA A 114 9.48 6.45 -3.09
N LYS A 115 9.39 5.29 -3.73
CA LYS A 115 10.19 4.14 -3.32
C LYS A 115 11.66 4.38 -3.67
N GLN A 116 12.54 3.67 -2.96
CA GLN A 116 13.99 3.72 -3.24
C GLN A 116 14.30 3.10 -4.59
N GLY A 117 15.43 3.47 -5.18
CA GLY A 117 15.90 2.89 -6.43
C GLY A 117 16.23 1.41 -6.32
N SER A 118 16.59 0.94 -5.12
CA SER A 118 16.87 -0.46 -4.86
C SER A 118 16.62 -0.80 -3.39
N TYR A 119 16.38 -2.08 -3.12
CA TYR A 119 16.18 -2.63 -1.78
C TYR A 119 17.01 -3.89 -1.62
N SER A 120 17.45 -4.16 -0.39
CA SER A 120 18.20 -5.38 -0.07
C SER A 120 17.28 -6.61 -0.15
N GLN A 121 17.43 -7.42 -1.18
CA GLN A 121 16.64 -8.63 -1.35
C GLN A 121 16.95 -9.67 -0.26
N SER A 122 18.20 -9.73 0.21
CA SER A 122 18.57 -10.63 1.31
C SER A 122 17.87 -10.25 2.62
N ALA A 123 17.71 -8.96 2.89
CA ALA A 123 16.95 -8.48 4.06
C ALA A 123 15.48 -8.83 3.95
N ILE A 124 14.90 -8.70 2.74
CA ILE A 124 13.51 -9.08 2.47
C ILE A 124 13.30 -10.57 2.69
N GLU A 125 14.16 -11.40 2.14
CA GLU A 125 14.08 -12.86 2.29
C GLU A 125 14.21 -13.29 3.74
N SER A 126 15.11 -12.67 4.48
CA SER A 126 15.26 -12.91 5.91
C SER A 126 13.98 -12.57 6.69
N ALA A 127 13.35 -11.44 6.38
CA ALA A 127 12.10 -11.04 7.02
C ALA A 127 10.94 -11.98 6.69
N CYS A 128 10.92 -12.53 5.49
CA CYS A 128 9.89 -13.50 5.06
C CYS A 128 10.05 -14.87 5.73
N ALA A 129 11.23 -15.19 6.24
CA ALA A 129 11.54 -16.46 6.98
C ALA A 129 11.13 -17.73 6.23
N GLY A 130 11.21 -17.73 4.89
CA GLY A 130 10.82 -18.85 4.05
C GLY A 130 9.31 -19.09 3.94
N LYS A 131 8.49 -18.22 4.56
CA LYS A 131 7.03 -18.40 4.63
C LYS A 131 6.26 -17.63 3.56
N HIS A 132 6.90 -16.65 2.95
CA HIS A 132 6.25 -15.79 1.97
C HIS A 132 7.26 -15.37 0.91
N GLN A 133 6.79 -15.17 -0.34
CA GLN A 133 7.59 -14.65 -1.43
C GLN A 133 7.28 -13.18 -1.64
N PHE A 134 8.30 -12.35 -1.58
CA PHE A 134 8.17 -10.91 -1.76
C PHE A 134 9.38 -10.40 -2.55
N SER A 135 9.12 -9.66 -3.61
CA SER A 135 10.16 -9.07 -4.45
C SER A 135 10.00 -7.56 -4.50
N ALA A 136 11.09 -6.84 -4.24
CA ALA A 136 11.08 -5.38 -4.29
C ALA A 136 10.66 -4.84 -5.67
N SER A 137 11.00 -5.55 -6.75
CA SER A 137 10.69 -5.10 -8.11
C SER A 137 9.20 -5.19 -8.47
N THR A 138 8.43 -6.07 -7.82
CA THR A 138 7.03 -6.31 -8.16
C THR A 138 6.06 -5.98 -7.04
N ASP A 139 6.52 -5.90 -5.80
CA ASP A 139 5.65 -5.82 -4.62
C ASP A 139 5.84 -4.55 -3.79
N ILE A 140 6.82 -3.71 -4.11
CA ILE A 140 6.95 -2.36 -3.55
C ILE A 140 6.53 -1.38 -4.64
N TRP A 141 5.46 -0.64 -4.36
CA TRP A 141 4.84 0.27 -5.32
C TRP A 141 4.91 1.71 -4.84
N ASP A 142 4.96 2.62 -5.80
CA ASP A 142 4.66 4.03 -5.59
C ASP A 142 3.72 4.50 -6.72
N TYR A 143 3.61 5.81 -6.93
CA TYR A 143 2.73 6.36 -7.96
C TYR A 143 3.05 5.86 -9.38
N LYS A 144 4.28 5.42 -9.63
CA LYS A 144 4.71 4.95 -10.97
C LYS A 144 3.99 3.66 -11.37
N GLU A 145 3.84 2.72 -10.44
CA GLU A 145 3.11 1.48 -10.69
C GLU A 145 1.63 1.77 -10.94
N LEU A 146 1.04 2.71 -10.21
CA LEU A 146 -0.34 3.11 -10.45
C LEU A 146 -0.52 3.79 -11.79
N CYS A 147 0.38 4.68 -12.18
CA CYS A 147 0.37 5.30 -13.51
C CYS A 147 0.43 4.24 -14.63
N SER A 148 1.27 3.23 -14.45
CA SER A 148 1.40 2.12 -15.38
C SER A 148 0.07 1.36 -15.54
N LYS A 149 -0.67 1.16 -14.45
CA LYS A 149 -1.96 0.47 -14.50
C LYS A 149 -3.08 1.33 -15.06
N ALA A 150 -2.98 2.66 -14.94
CA ALA A 150 -3.94 3.60 -15.50
C ALA A 150 -3.74 3.82 -17.01
N ALA A 151 -2.61 3.45 -17.55
CA ALA A 151 -2.28 3.63 -18.97
C ALA A 151 -2.91 2.55 -19.90
#